data_e4bafb44a1cbfdf9998f6986e492274d
#
_entry.id   e4bafb44a1cbfdf9998f6986e492274d
#
_cell.length_a   1.000
_cell.length_b   1.000
_cell.length_c   1.000
_cell.angle_alpha   90.00
_cell.angle_beta   90.00
_cell.angle_gamma   90.00
#
_symmetry.space_group_name_H-M   'P 1'
#
loop_
_entity.id
_entity.type
_entity.pdbx_description
1 polymer ?
#
loop_
_entity_poly.entity_id
_entity_poly.type
_entity_poly.pdbx_seq_one_letter_code
_entity_poly.pdbx_strand_id
1 'polypeptide(L)'
;YSVRLFEMKPQKFSPAHKSAGFAELICSNSLKAARIDSAAGLLKEEMRRMDSLLVACADKTAVPAGGALAVDRDRFSELVTKAITEHPNIEVMHGEVTEIPAEGVTVIASGPLTSDTLAEQITNLCGGALSFFDAAVTRESLDMEHCFTASRYDKGDDDYINCPMNKEEYDAFYEALITAERAPIHDFDVMNPKVYEGCMPIEVMAQRGHDTIR
;
A
#
# COMPACT_ATOMS: atom_id res chain seq x y z
N TYR A 1 -1.66 28.70 3.31
CA TYR A 1 -0.29 28.56 2.81
C TYR A 1 -0.32 28.15 1.36
N SER A 2 0.68 28.57 0.56
CA SER A 2 0.91 28.05 -0.79
C SER A 2 1.86 26.87 -0.70
N VAL A 3 1.59 25.83 -1.45
CA VAL A 3 2.34 24.57 -1.45
C VAL A 3 2.78 24.25 -2.89
N ARG A 4 4.05 23.93 -3.08
CA ARG A 4 4.54 23.28 -4.29
C ARG A 4 4.64 21.77 -4.02
N LEU A 5 3.85 20.98 -4.75
CA LEU A 5 3.83 19.54 -4.62
C LEU A 5 4.61 18.93 -5.79
N PHE A 6 5.70 18.25 -5.48
CA PHE A 6 6.51 17.57 -6.48
C PHE A 6 6.08 16.10 -6.61
N GLU A 7 5.84 15.67 -7.83
CA GLU A 7 5.49 14.28 -8.17
C GLU A 7 6.26 13.86 -9.41
N MET A 8 6.99 12.76 -9.34
CA MET A 8 7.80 12.29 -10.48
C MET A 8 6.95 11.75 -11.64
N LYS A 9 5.75 11.25 -11.35
CA LYS A 9 4.80 10.82 -12.39
C LYS A 9 4.19 12.04 -13.11
N PRO A 10 3.83 11.95 -14.38
CA PRO A 10 3.97 10.79 -15.28
C PRO A 10 5.35 10.67 -15.95
N GLN A 11 6.33 11.55 -15.65
CA GLN A 11 7.62 11.55 -16.32
C GLN A 11 8.48 10.33 -15.96
N LYS A 12 8.40 9.88 -14.70
CA LYS A 12 9.08 8.69 -14.21
C LYS A 12 8.15 7.89 -13.30
N PHE A 13 8.11 6.59 -13.50
CA PHE A 13 7.34 5.67 -12.66
C PHE A 13 8.28 4.84 -11.80
N SER A 14 7.85 4.50 -10.59
CA SER A 14 8.48 3.42 -9.84
C SER A 14 8.10 2.07 -10.46
N PRO A 15 8.79 0.97 -10.13
CA PRO A 15 8.46 -0.36 -10.67
C PRO A 15 7.01 -0.81 -10.35
N ALA A 16 6.41 -0.29 -9.28
CA ALA A 16 5.09 -0.70 -8.83
C ALA A 16 3.94 0.22 -9.28
N HIS A 17 4.22 1.49 -9.57
CA HIS A 17 3.21 2.44 -10.03
C HIS A 17 2.86 2.27 -11.51
N LYS A 18 1.58 2.36 -11.85
CA LYS A 18 1.05 2.22 -13.21
C LYS A 18 0.17 3.40 -13.63
N SER A 19 -0.36 4.15 -12.67
CA SER A 19 -1.24 5.30 -12.91
C SER A 19 -0.48 6.62 -12.76
N ALA A 20 -0.82 7.62 -13.58
CA ALA A 20 -0.31 8.98 -13.45
C ALA A 20 -0.95 9.76 -12.29
N GLY A 21 -2.06 9.27 -11.74
CA GLY A 21 -2.79 9.92 -10.65
C GLY A 21 -2.06 9.89 -9.30
N PHE A 22 -2.50 10.76 -8.41
CA PHE A 22 -2.05 10.75 -7.01
C PHE A 22 -2.71 9.63 -6.20
N ALA A 23 -2.12 9.28 -5.07
CA ALA A 23 -2.63 8.30 -4.11
C ALA A 23 -2.97 6.93 -4.73
N GLU A 24 -2.19 6.48 -5.71
CA GLU A 24 -2.29 5.12 -6.23
C GLU A 24 -1.94 4.11 -5.13
N LEU A 25 -2.89 3.24 -4.79
CA LEU A 25 -2.69 2.20 -3.78
C LEU A 25 -2.03 0.97 -4.40
N ILE A 26 -0.83 0.66 -4.02
CA ILE A 26 0.00 -0.41 -4.61
C ILE A 26 -0.30 -1.77 -3.98
N CYS A 27 -0.15 -1.88 -2.65
CA CYS A 27 -0.23 -3.14 -1.93
C CYS A 27 -1.68 -3.61 -1.75
N SER A 28 -2.48 -2.81 -1.07
CA SER A 28 -3.87 -3.14 -0.68
C SER A 28 -4.77 -1.95 -0.90
N ASN A 29 -6.06 -2.20 -1.17
CA ASN A 29 -7.09 -1.16 -1.14
C ASN A 29 -7.64 -0.90 0.25
N SER A 30 -7.14 -1.59 1.28
CA SER A 30 -7.55 -1.42 2.67
C SER A 30 -6.65 -0.40 3.37
N LEU A 31 -7.27 0.60 3.95
CA LEU A 31 -6.63 1.59 4.83
C LEU A 31 -6.69 1.15 6.31
N LYS A 32 -6.74 -0.16 6.57
CA LYS A 32 -6.87 -0.80 7.90
C LYS A 32 -8.23 -0.53 8.54
N ALA A 33 -8.36 -0.82 9.84
CA ALA A 33 -9.64 -0.74 10.55
C ALA A 33 -10.31 0.65 10.44
N ALA A 34 -11.63 0.64 10.26
CA ALA A 34 -12.49 1.82 10.31
C ALA A 34 -13.05 2.09 11.72
N ARG A 35 -13.16 1.05 12.55
CA ARG A 35 -13.82 1.09 13.85
C ARG A 35 -13.05 1.96 14.85
N ILE A 36 -13.75 2.85 15.53
CA ILE A 36 -13.18 3.80 16.50
C ILE A 36 -12.55 3.12 17.73
N ASP A 37 -12.96 1.90 18.04
CA ASP A 37 -12.42 1.08 19.13
C ASP A 37 -11.07 0.41 18.81
N SER A 38 -10.50 0.71 17.64
CA SER A 38 -9.16 0.31 17.22
C SER A 38 -8.26 1.52 17.07
N ALA A 39 -6.95 1.36 17.33
CA ALA A 39 -5.99 2.46 17.18
C ALA A 39 -6.00 3.08 15.77
N ALA A 40 -6.08 2.23 14.72
CA ALA A 40 -6.14 2.71 13.34
C ALA A 40 -7.45 3.42 13.01
N GLY A 41 -8.57 3.01 13.58
CA GLY A 41 -9.86 3.68 13.40
C GLY A 41 -9.96 4.98 14.19
N LEU A 42 -9.43 5.00 15.42
CA LEU A 42 -9.35 6.23 16.23
C LEU A 42 -8.51 7.30 15.50
N LEU A 43 -7.34 6.93 15.00
CA LEU A 43 -6.50 7.85 14.20
C LEU A 43 -7.26 8.43 13.00
N LYS A 44 -8.03 7.61 12.28
CA LYS A 44 -8.85 8.11 11.16
C LYS A 44 -9.94 9.08 11.60
N GLU A 45 -10.56 8.84 12.76
CA GLU A 45 -11.54 9.78 13.31
C GLU A 45 -10.88 11.11 13.69
N GLU A 46 -9.70 11.09 14.26
CA GLU A 46 -8.92 12.30 14.52
C GLU A 46 -8.59 13.04 13.20
N MET A 47 -8.16 12.31 12.19
CA MET A 47 -7.91 12.87 10.85
C MET A 47 -9.18 13.45 10.21
N ARG A 48 -10.36 12.84 10.39
CA ARG A 48 -11.64 13.41 9.93
C ARG A 48 -11.93 14.75 10.58
N ARG A 49 -11.72 14.85 11.90
CA ARG A 49 -11.90 16.11 12.65
C ARG A 49 -10.91 17.20 12.26
N MET A 50 -9.79 16.81 11.64
CA MET A 50 -8.77 17.70 11.08
C MET A 50 -8.98 18.00 9.58
N ASP A 51 -10.14 17.65 9.02
CA ASP A 51 -10.49 17.83 7.61
C ASP A 51 -9.48 17.17 6.63
N SER A 52 -9.00 15.97 6.97
CA SER A 52 -8.07 15.24 6.12
C SER A 52 -8.67 14.93 4.74
N LEU A 53 -8.05 15.47 3.69
CA LEU A 53 -8.43 15.20 2.31
C LEU A 53 -8.46 13.69 1.99
N LEU A 54 -7.42 12.97 2.39
CA LEU A 54 -7.31 11.54 2.08
C LEU A 54 -8.40 10.72 2.74
N VAL A 55 -8.72 11.00 4.01
CA VAL A 55 -9.80 10.28 4.71
C VAL A 55 -11.16 10.65 4.12
N ALA A 56 -11.39 11.91 3.77
CA ALA A 56 -12.63 12.34 3.12
C ALA A 56 -12.83 11.69 1.73
N CYS A 57 -11.77 11.52 0.96
CA CYS A 57 -11.81 10.78 -0.31
C CYS A 57 -12.04 9.28 -0.08
N ALA A 58 -11.40 8.69 0.94
CA ALA A 58 -11.58 7.29 1.29
C ALA A 58 -13.02 6.98 1.71
N ASP A 59 -13.63 7.81 2.55
CA ASP A 59 -15.02 7.63 2.97
C ASP A 59 -16.01 7.69 1.79
N LYS A 60 -15.73 8.53 0.78
CA LYS A 60 -16.56 8.66 -0.44
C LYS A 60 -16.41 7.49 -1.42
N THR A 61 -15.34 6.75 -1.32
CA THR A 61 -15.01 5.63 -2.22
C THR A 61 -14.93 4.30 -1.50
N ALA A 62 -15.45 4.26 -0.26
CA ALA A 62 -15.48 3.05 0.53
C ALA A 62 -16.26 1.93 -0.15
N VAL A 63 -15.73 0.71 -0.03
CA VAL A 63 -16.35 -0.53 -0.45
C VAL A 63 -16.52 -1.46 0.74
N PRO A 64 -17.50 -2.38 0.74
CA PRO A 64 -17.69 -3.33 1.81
C PRO A 64 -16.43 -4.13 2.12
N ALA A 65 -16.01 -4.16 3.38
CA ALA A 65 -14.82 -4.87 3.84
C ALA A 65 -14.88 -5.16 5.36
N GLY A 66 -16.05 -5.47 5.89
CA GLY A 66 -16.27 -5.71 7.31
C GLY A 66 -15.83 -4.52 8.17
N GLY A 67 -14.97 -4.75 9.15
CA GLY A 67 -14.45 -3.69 10.04
C GLY A 67 -13.32 -2.84 9.48
N ALA A 68 -12.95 -3.00 8.21
CA ALA A 68 -11.88 -2.23 7.56
C ALA A 68 -12.44 -1.08 6.70
N LEU A 69 -11.66 -0.02 6.54
CA LEU A 69 -11.91 0.99 5.51
C LEU A 69 -11.17 0.56 4.24
N ALA A 70 -11.87 -0.13 3.35
CA ALA A 70 -11.38 -0.43 2.01
C ALA A 70 -12.01 0.51 0.99
N VAL A 71 -11.31 0.80 -0.09
CA VAL A 71 -11.75 1.76 -1.11
C VAL A 71 -11.69 1.17 -2.51
N ASP A 72 -12.53 1.69 -3.40
CA ASP A 72 -12.33 1.57 -4.84
C ASP A 72 -11.08 2.37 -5.21
N ARG A 73 -10.02 1.69 -5.66
CA ARG A 73 -8.70 2.29 -5.87
C ARG A 73 -8.69 3.38 -6.92
N ASP A 74 -9.38 3.14 -8.01
CA ASP A 74 -9.36 4.03 -9.16
C ASP A 74 -10.14 5.30 -8.82
N ARG A 75 -11.34 5.16 -8.28
CA ARG A 75 -12.15 6.29 -7.80
C ARG A 75 -11.46 7.07 -6.68
N PHE A 76 -10.77 6.39 -5.77
CA PHE A 76 -10.01 7.04 -4.71
C PHE A 76 -8.89 7.91 -5.29
N SER A 77 -8.07 7.34 -6.17
CA SER A 77 -7.00 8.06 -6.86
C SER A 77 -7.53 9.24 -7.69
N GLU A 78 -8.64 9.05 -8.41
CA GLU A 78 -9.29 10.12 -9.19
C GLU A 78 -9.75 11.28 -8.30
N LEU A 79 -10.42 11.00 -7.18
CA LEU A 79 -10.89 12.05 -6.27
C LEU A 79 -9.74 12.82 -5.62
N VAL A 80 -8.69 12.11 -5.19
CA VAL A 80 -7.50 12.75 -4.61
C VAL A 80 -6.81 13.60 -5.67
N THR A 81 -6.60 13.06 -6.87
CA THR A 81 -5.97 13.78 -7.98
C THR A 81 -6.74 15.05 -8.31
N LYS A 82 -8.04 14.94 -8.48
CA LYS A 82 -8.91 16.09 -8.74
C LYS A 82 -8.80 17.16 -7.65
N ALA A 83 -8.89 16.76 -6.40
CA ALA A 83 -8.84 17.69 -5.27
C ALA A 83 -7.49 18.43 -5.16
N ILE A 84 -6.39 17.75 -5.50
CA ILE A 84 -5.06 18.37 -5.51
C ILE A 84 -4.91 19.33 -6.70
N THR A 85 -5.27 18.89 -7.89
CA THR A 85 -5.06 19.67 -9.12
C THR A 85 -5.97 20.90 -9.23
N GLU A 86 -7.15 20.85 -8.62
CA GLU A 86 -8.10 21.97 -8.60
C GLU A 86 -7.90 22.91 -7.39
N HIS A 87 -6.98 22.59 -6.48
CA HIS A 87 -6.79 23.39 -5.26
C HIS A 87 -6.01 24.69 -5.56
N PRO A 88 -6.55 25.89 -5.23
CA PRO A 88 -5.97 27.17 -5.63
C PRO A 88 -4.59 27.46 -5.03
N ASN A 89 -4.24 26.82 -3.92
CA ASN A 89 -2.98 27.03 -3.20
C ASN A 89 -1.97 25.89 -3.40
N ILE A 90 -2.23 24.94 -4.32
CA ILE A 90 -1.32 23.84 -4.63
C ILE A 90 -0.85 24.01 -6.07
N GLU A 91 0.45 24.17 -6.23
CA GLU A 91 1.12 24.13 -7.53
C GLU A 91 1.77 22.74 -7.70
N VAL A 92 1.29 21.98 -8.66
CA VAL A 92 1.82 20.64 -8.96
C VAL A 92 2.99 20.78 -9.94
N MET A 93 4.15 20.30 -9.51
CA MET A 93 5.38 20.24 -10.31
C MET A 93 5.69 18.79 -10.66
N HIS A 94 5.66 18.46 -11.94
CA HIS A 94 6.01 17.12 -12.40
C HIS A 94 7.50 17.00 -12.66
N GLY A 95 8.11 15.98 -12.08
CA GLY A 95 9.53 15.67 -12.25
C GLY A 95 10.12 15.01 -11.00
N GLU A 96 11.20 14.28 -11.21
CA GLU A 96 11.96 13.68 -10.11
C GLU A 96 12.69 14.77 -9.31
N VAL A 97 12.54 14.75 -7.99
CA VAL A 97 13.33 15.59 -7.09
C VAL A 97 14.67 14.90 -6.85
N THR A 98 15.74 15.52 -7.30
CA THR A 98 17.11 14.99 -7.17
C THR A 98 17.93 15.67 -6.09
N GLU A 99 17.45 16.82 -5.60
CA GLU A 99 18.12 17.58 -4.53
C GLU A 99 17.07 18.07 -3.52
N ILE A 100 17.40 17.99 -2.24
CA ILE A 100 16.57 18.51 -1.17
C ILE A 100 16.81 20.01 -1.05
N PRO A 101 15.80 20.88 -1.15
CA PRO A 101 15.96 22.31 -1.00
C PRO A 101 16.61 22.67 0.35
N ALA A 102 17.61 23.56 0.33
CA ALA A 102 18.29 24.03 1.53
C ALA A 102 17.49 25.09 2.29
N GLU A 103 16.53 25.75 1.63
CA GLU A 103 15.76 26.84 2.19
C GLU A 103 14.25 26.51 2.19
N GLY A 104 13.54 27.11 3.15
CA GLY A 104 12.10 26.93 3.31
C GLY A 104 11.72 25.71 4.12
N VAL A 105 10.42 25.42 4.18
CA VAL A 105 9.88 24.22 4.84
C VAL A 105 9.66 23.15 3.79
N THR A 106 10.37 22.03 3.91
CA THR A 106 10.26 20.89 3.01
C THR A 106 9.72 19.69 3.77
N VAL A 107 8.70 19.03 3.19
CA VAL A 107 8.16 17.76 3.70
C VAL A 107 8.43 16.69 2.65
N ILE A 108 9.17 15.65 3.03
CA ILE A 108 9.43 14.48 2.19
C ILE A 108 8.44 13.39 2.60
N ALA A 109 7.53 13.06 1.71
CA ALA A 109 6.46 12.08 1.92
C ALA A 109 6.37 11.07 0.77
N SER A 110 7.49 10.79 0.10
CA SER A 110 7.59 9.92 -1.08
C SER A 110 7.39 8.43 -0.79
N GLY A 111 7.44 8.03 0.50
CA GLY A 111 7.15 6.66 0.92
C GLY A 111 8.22 5.64 0.54
N PRO A 112 7.87 4.33 0.53
CA PRO A 112 8.84 3.25 0.33
C PRO A 112 9.37 3.15 -1.12
N LEU A 113 8.69 3.76 -2.08
CA LEU A 113 9.08 3.76 -3.50
C LEU A 113 9.76 5.07 -3.92
N THR A 114 10.47 5.69 -2.98
CA THR A 114 11.33 6.87 -3.23
C THR A 114 12.37 6.51 -4.28
N SER A 115 12.62 7.43 -5.23
CA SER A 115 13.66 7.22 -6.25
C SER A 115 15.05 7.11 -5.60
N ASP A 116 15.95 6.34 -6.23
CA ASP A 116 17.29 6.10 -5.70
C ASP A 116 18.05 7.40 -5.45
N THR A 117 17.94 8.37 -6.36
CA THR A 117 18.59 9.66 -6.24
C THR A 117 18.12 10.44 -5.01
N LEU A 118 16.80 10.51 -4.77
CA LEU A 118 16.26 11.17 -3.59
C LEU A 118 16.56 10.39 -2.32
N ALA A 119 16.54 9.06 -2.36
CA ALA A 119 16.88 8.18 -1.23
C ALA A 119 18.34 8.40 -0.78
N GLU A 120 19.26 8.56 -1.72
CA GLU A 120 20.67 8.91 -1.44
C GLU A 120 20.79 10.27 -0.73
N GLN A 121 20.08 11.30 -1.22
CA GLN A 121 20.05 12.62 -0.57
C GLN A 121 19.51 12.56 0.86
N ILE A 122 18.44 11.80 1.10
CA ILE A 122 17.88 11.61 2.44
C ILE A 122 18.88 10.88 3.34
N THR A 123 19.53 9.82 2.83
CA THR A 123 20.55 9.08 3.56
C THR A 123 21.72 9.99 3.98
N ASN A 124 22.20 10.82 3.07
CA ASN A 124 23.27 11.79 3.35
C ASN A 124 22.84 12.82 4.40
N LEU A 125 21.60 13.28 4.34
CA LEU A 125 21.06 14.26 5.31
C LEU A 125 20.87 13.65 6.71
N CYS A 126 20.38 12.41 6.78
CA CYS A 126 20.08 11.73 8.04
C CYS A 126 21.29 11.03 8.68
N GLY A 127 22.38 10.87 7.95
CA GLY A 127 23.61 10.21 8.44
C GLY A 127 23.47 8.70 8.67
N GLY A 128 22.48 8.05 8.03
CA GLY A 128 22.21 6.62 8.23
C GLY A 128 21.42 5.99 7.10
N ALA A 129 21.37 4.66 7.07
CA ALA A 129 20.63 3.90 6.10
C ALA A 129 19.11 4.05 6.30
N LEU A 130 18.38 4.24 5.19
CA LEU A 130 16.93 4.14 5.14
C LEU A 130 16.54 2.70 4.83
N SER A 131 15.50 2.21 5.49
CA SER A 131 14.90 0.91 5.18
C SER A 131 13.60 1.14 4.41
N PHE A 132 13.52 0.64 3.19
CA PHE A 132 12.32 0.66 2.36
C PHE A 132 11.80 -0.76 2.20
N PHE A 133 10.49 -0.89 2.12
CA PHE A 133 9.83 -2.17 1.88
C PHE A 133 8.93 -2.04 0.64
N ASP A 134 9.19 -2.86 -0.36
CA ASP A 134 8.34 -2.96 -1.55
C ASP A 134 7.31 -4.07 -1.34
N ALA A 135 6.03 -3.71 -1.44
CA ALA A 135 4.91 -4.63 -1.23
C ALA A 135 4.07 -4.73 -2.51
N ALA A 136 4.69 -5.10 -3.62
CA ALA A 136 3.96 -5.34 -4.86
C ALA A 136 3.11 -6.61 -4.75
N VAL A 137 1.83 -6.53 -5.13
CA VAL A 137 0.88 -7.65 -5.14
C VAL A 137 0.31 -7.84 -6.54
N THR A 138 0.39 -9.07 -7.04
CA THR A 138 -0.28 -9.46 -8.28
C THR A 138 -1.78 -9.66 -8.04
N ARG A 139 -2.60 -9.43 -9.07
CA ARG A 139 -4.05 -9.63 -9.05
C ARG A 139 -4.42 -10.59 -10.17
N GLU A 140 -5.14 -11.62 -9.79
CA GLU A 140 -5.65 -12.65 -10.68
C GLU A 140 -7.19 -12.63 -10.68
N SER A 141 -7.79 -13.20 -11.70
CA SER A 141 -9.23 -13.45 -11.72
C SER A 141 -9.59 -14.60 -10.78
N LEU A 142 -10.70 -14.47 -10.06
CA LEU A 142 -11.21 -15.50 -9.17
C LEU A 142 -12.18 -16.41 -9.92
N ASP A 143 -12.09 -17.72 -9.67
CA ASP A 143 -13.13 -18.68 -10.04
C ASP A 143 -14.24 -18.65 -8.99
N MET A 144 -15.29 -17.87 -9.28
CA MET A 144 -16.40 -17.66 -8.35
C MET A 144 -17.28 -18.89 -8.12
N GLU A 145 -17.17 -19.94 -8.96
CA GLU A 145 -17.94 -21.18 -8.76
C GLU A 145 -17.45 -21.97 -7.55
N HIS A 146 -16.17 -21.80 -7.19
CA HIS A 146 -15.53 -22.48 -6.06
C HIS A 146 -15.31 -21.56 -4.84
N CYS A 147 -15.89 -20.35 -4.85
CA CYS A 147 -15.75 -19.37 -3.79
C CYS A 147 -17.08 -19.14 -3.06
N PHE A 148 -17.00 -18.65 -1.84
CA PHE A 148 -18.16 -18.18 -1.08
C PHE A 148 -17.85 -16.89 -0.32
N THR A 149 -18.89 -16.14 0.02
CA THR A 149 -18.74 -14.95 0.86
C THR A 149 -18.89 -15.32 2.34
N ALA A 150 -18.08 -14.73 3.18
CA ALA A 150 -18.16 -14.86 4.63
C ALA A 150 -17.52 -13.67 5.35
N SER A 151 -17.82 -13.49 6.61
CA SER A 151 -17.13 -12.53 7.47
C SER A 151 -15.70 -12.99 7.78
N ARG A 152 -14.81 -12.03 8.04
CA ARG A 152 -13.45 -12.36 8.51
C ARG A 152 -13.47 -12.56 10.03
N TYR A 153 -13.15 -13.77 10.49
CA TYR A 153 -13.14 -14.16 11.92
C TYR A 153 -14.47 -13.90 12.64
N ASP A 154 -15.59 -14.16 11.97
CA ASP A 154 -16.96 -13.92 12.49
C ASP A 154 -17.19 -12.46 12.96
N LYS A 155 -16.53 -11.49 12.32
CA LYS A 155 -16.62 -10.07 12.64
C LYS A 155 -17.09 -9.26 11.43
N GLY A 156 -18.20 -8.57 11.59
CA GLY A 156 -18.81 -7.77 10.52
C GLY A 156 -19.69 -8.59 9.59
N ASP A 157 -19.96 -8.02 8.42
CA ASP A 157 -20.79 -8.64 7.38
C ASP A 157 -19.96 -9.61 6.51
N ASP A 158 -20.62 -10.40 5.66
CA ASP A 158 -20.01 -11.40 4.79
C ASP A 158 -19.35 -10.75 3.54
N ASP A 159 -18.45 -9.80 3.78
CA ASP A 159 -17.83 -8.95 2.76
C ASP A 159 -16.57 -9.55 2.12
N TYR A 160 -16.12 -10.72 2.58
CA TYR A 160 -14.90 -11.35 2.09
C TYR A 160 -15.22 -12.55 1.21
N ILE A 161 -14.50 -12.67 0.08
CA ILE A 161 -14.53 -13.85 -0.76
C ILE A 161 -13.52 -14.86 -0.21
N ASN A 162 -14.02 -16.04 0.12
CA ASN A 162 -13.22 -17.15 0.63
C ASN A 162 -13.08 -18.21 -0.48
N CYS A 163 -11.84 -18.65 -0.70
CA CYS A 163 -11.49 -19.68 -1.65
C CYS A 163 -11.07 -20.93 -0.86
N PRO A 164 -11.99 -21.84 -0.54
CA PRO A 164 -11.67 -23.03 0.23
C PRO A 164 -10.79 -23.97 -0.58
N MET A 165 -9.91 -24.69 0.12
CA MET A 165 -9.10 -25.76 -0.46
C MET A 165 -9.25 -27.01 0.41
N ASN A 166 -9.43 -28.17 -0.21
CA ASN A 166 -9.28 -29.44 0.50
C ASN A 166 -7.78 -29.73 0.74
N LYS A 167 -7.47 -30.86 1.41
CA LYS A 167 -6.08 -31.16 1.75
C LYS A 167 -5.19 -31.36 0.52
N GLU A 168 -5.69 -32.06 -0.47
CA GLU A 168 -4.96 -32.37 -1.71
C GLU A 168 -4.69 -31.08 -2.52
N GLU A 169 -5.66 -30.19 -2.59
CA GLU A 169 -5.54 -28.87 -3.24
C GLU A 169 -4.55 -27.98 -2.50
N TYR A 170 -4.61 -27.97 -1.16
CA TYR A 170 -3.66 -27.23 -0.34
C TYR A 170 -2.22 -27.75 -0.49
N ASP A 171 -2.04 -29.07 -0.45
CA ASP A 171 -0.73 -29.70 -0.64
C ASP A 171 -0.14 -29.34 -2.03
N ALA A 172 -0.96 -29.39 -3.07
CA ALA A 172 -0.55 -29.00 -4.43
C ALA A 172 -0.22 -27.50 -4.53
N PHE A 173 -1.03 -26.63 -3.92
CA PHE A 173 -0.75 -25.19 -3.83
C PHE A 173 0.55 -24.90 -3.08
N TYR A 174 0.77 -25.55 -1.93
CA TYR A 174 1.99 -25.40 -1.15
C TYR A 174 3.23 -25.80 -1.94
N GLU A 175 3.23 -26.96 -2.59
CA GLU A 175 4.35 -27.42 -3.42
C GLU A 175 4.61 -26.48 -4.60
N ALA A 176 3.57 -25.99 -5.26
CA ALA A 176 3.70 -25.01 -6.33
C ALA A 176 4.33 -23.71 -5.82
N LEU A 177 3.92 -23.24 -4.64
CA LEU A 177 4.40 -21.99 -4.03
C LEU A 177 5.88 -22.06 -3.65
N ILE A 178 6.33 -23.17 -3.02
CA ILE A 178 7.73 -23.30 -2.59
C ILE A 178 8.71 -23.56 -3.74
N THR A 179 8.19 -24.03 -4.89
CA THR A 179 8.99 -24.32 -6.10
C THR A 179 8.87 -23.24 -7.18
N ALA A 180 7.99 -22.24 -6.99
CA ALA A 180 7.78 -21.17 -7.96
C ALA A 180 9.04 -20.33 -8.17
N GLU A 181 9.18 -19.82 -9.39
CA GLU A 181 10.18 -18.80 -9.71
C GLU A 181 9.87 -17.53 -8.91
N ARG A 182 10.89 -16.96 -8.29
CA ARG A 182 10.76 -15.76 -7.47
C ARG A 182 11.21 -14.53 -8.21
N ALA A 183 10.58 -13.40 -7.89
CA ALA A 183 11.11 -12.11 -8.27
C ALA A 183 12.52 -11.90 -7.67
N PRO A 184 13.41 -11.18 -8.35
CA PRO A 184 14.70 -10.82 -7.80
C PRO A 184 14.53 -10.10 -6.46
N ILE A 185 15.22 -10.58 -5.44
CA ILE A 185 15.26 -9.93 -4.12
C ILE A 185 16.27 -8.77 -4.20
N HIS A 186 15.86 -7.58 -3.84
CA HIS A 186 16.76 -6.45 -3.74
C HIS A 186 17.63 -6.54 -2.48
N ASP A 187 18.87 -6.03 -2.54
CA ASP A 187 19.83 -6.13 -1.44
C ASP A 187 19.31 -5.56 -0.11
N PHE A 188 18.43 -4.57 -0.16
CA PHE A 188 17.82 -3.97 1.03
C PHE A 188 16.76 -4.88 1.70
N ASP A 189 16.12 -5.80 0.96
CA ASP A 189 15.15 -6.76 1.49
C ASP A 189 15.83 -7.83 2.36
N VAL A 190 17.12 -8.07 2.13
CA VAL A 190 17.91 -9.06 2.86
C VAL A 190 18.39 -8.52 4.22
N MET A 191 18.53 -7.19 4.38
CA MET A 191 19.21 -6.58 5.51
C MET A 191 18.44 -6.59 6.84
N ASN A 192 17.10 -6.74 6.85
CA ASN A 192 16.35 -6.76 8.11
C ASN A 192 15.03 -7.55 8.07
N PRO A 193 15.06 -8.90 8.00
CA PRO A 193 13.87 -9.73 7.86
C PRO A 193 12.93 -9.72 9.10
N LYS A 194 13.33 -9.08 10.19
CA LYS A 194 12.56 -9.10 11.47
C LYS A 194 11.64 -7.90 11.66
N VAL A 195 11.80 -6.82 10.90
CA VAL A 195 11.10 -5.56 11.16
C VAL A 195 9.64 -5.56 10.67
N TYR A 196 9.31 -6.41 9.69
CA TYR A 196 7.99 -6.46 9.05
C TYR A 196 7.41 -7.88 8.97
N GLU A 197 7.44 -8.60 10.08
CA GLU A 197 7.01 -10.01 10.11
C GLU A 197 5.55 -10.20 9.64
N GLY A 198 4.69 -9.21 9.83
CA GLY A 198 3.29 -9.21 9.35
C GLY A 198 3.11 -8.89 7.85
N CYS A 199 4.17 -8.49 7.14
CA CYS A 199 4.16 -8.19 5.70
C CYS A 199 5.13 -9.10 4.92
N MET A 200 5.47 -10.25 5.48
CA MET A 200 6.38 -11.19 4.86
C MET A 200 5.74 -11.81 3.60
N PRO A 201 6.51 -11.94 2.50
CA PRO A 201 6.04 -12.66 1.31
C PRO A 201 5.58 -14.08 1.65
N ILE A 202 4.49 -14.51 1.03
CA ILE A 202 3.84 -15.80 1.34
C ILE A 202 4.77 -16.99 1.09
N GLU A 203 5.60 -16.92 0.06
CA GLU A 203 6.59 -17.97 -0.26
C GLU A 203 7.70 -18.06 0.80
N VAL A 204 8.04 -16.94 1.47
CA VAL A 204 8.99 -16.94 2.59
C VAL A 204 8.34 -17.53 3.83
N MET A 205 7.06 -17.26 4.06
CA MET A 205 6.28 -17.89 5.13
C MET A 205 6.16 -19.40 4.89
N ALA A 206 5.84 -19.82 3.67
CA ALA A 206 5.72 -21.22 3.29
C ALA A 206 7.01 -22.02 3.54
N GLN A 207 8.18 -21.43 3.35
CA GLN A 207 9.47 -22.08 3.64
C GLN A 207 9.71 -22.35 5.13
N ARG A 208 8.98 -21.69 6.02
CA ARG A 208 9.07 -21.94 7.47
C ARG A 208 8.35 -23.22 7.89
N GLY A 209 7.50 -23.77 7.03
CA GLY A 209 6.80 -25.03 7.25
C GLY A 209 5.46 -25.08 6.55
N HIS A 210 5.00 -26.30 6.24
CA HIS A 210 3.77 -26.61 5.50
C HIS A 210 2.51 -25.92 6.08
N ASP A 211 2.39 -25.83 7.42
CA ASP A 211 1.21 -25.28 8.07
C ASP A 211 1.34 -23.77 8.42
N THR A 212 2.42 -23.10 7.99
CA THR A 212 2.68 -21.69 8.38
C THR A 212 1.75 -20.69 7.68
N ILE A 213 1.26 -21.05 6.48
CA ILE A 213 0.39 -20.20 5.66
C ILE A 213 -1.10 -20.57 5.75
N ARG A 214 -1.43 -21.54 6.59
CA ARG A 214 -2.79 -22.10 6.78
C ARG A 214 -3.62 -21.31 7.78
#